data_9b40ad1c8b4b62f1d18ecf52f2f26bc3
#
_entry.id   9b40ad1c8b4b62f1d18ecf52f2f26bc3
#
_cell.length_a   1.000
_cell.length_b   1.000
_cell.length_c   1.000
_cell.angle_alpha   90.00
_cell.angle_beta   90.00
_cell.angle_gamma   90.00
#
_symmetry.space_group_name_H-M   'P 1'
#
loop_
_entity.id
_entity.type
_entity.pdbx_description
1 polymer ?
#
loop_
_entity_poly.entity_id
_entity_poly.type
_entity_poly.pdbx_seq_one_letter_code
_entity_poly.pdbx_strand_id
1 'polypeptide(L)'
;GQKFSCKQACIGFLTFCPDIIIKYVSEEEGWDNMPSTYAHYIFGQQIRGRLSGYERKVIDKYPELFNIGLHGPDILFYYRPLGKNKVNQLGSRIHNESGAKFFVHAAKALHTHDQYEKHLAYVYGVLCHFALDEICHGYVEQAVKETGLAHIAVEGELDRKLMIMNGENPVSRRLTGHIVPSMKNAIIIKDFYRGITAKEVKKALNGMVFYDRILVCPSKIKRMALYAVLKVA
;
A
#
# COMPACT_ATOMS: atom_id res chain seq x y z
N GLY A 1 30.63 -7.78 -11.19
CA GLY A 1 29.37 -7.49 -10.57
C GLY A 1 28.43 -8.69 -10.71
N GLN A 2 28.10 -9.36 -9.60
CA GLN A 2 27.13 -10.44 -9.59
C GLN A 2 25.75 -9.83 -9.87
N LYS A 3 25.14 -10.27 -10.98
CA LYS A 3 23.72 -10.01 -11.25
C LYS A 3 22.89 -10.88 -10.30
N PHE A 4 22.43 -10.32 -9.20
CA PHE A 4 21.44 -10.98 -8.35
C PHE A 4 20.17 -11.22 -9.16
N SER A 5 19.72 -12.46 -9.21
CA SER A 5 18.45 -12.79 -9.87
C SER A 5 17.29 -12.24 -9.03
N CYS A 6 16.27 -11.71 -9.69
CA CYS A 6 15.05 -11.20 -9.05
C CYS A 6 14.41 -12.25 -8.11
N LYS A 7 14.54 -13.53 -8.41
CA LYS A 7 14.13 -14.67 -7.58
C LYS A 7 14.88 -14.72 -6.24
N GLN A 8 16.18 -14.43 -6.21
CA GLN A 8 16.98 -14.45 -4.98
C GLN A 8 16.66 -13.24 -4.07
N ALA A 9 16.42 -12.07 -4.66
CA ALA A 9 15.98 -10.89 -3.90
C ALA A 9 14.59 -11.11 -3.26
N CYS A 10 13.64 -11.68 -4.00
CA CYS A 10 12.29 -11.99 -3.48
C CYS A 10 12.32 -13.06 -2.39
N ILE A 11 13.08 -14.15 -2.58
CA ILE A 11 13.20 -15.25 -1.60
C ILE A 11 13.90 -14.75 -0.34
N GLY A 12 14.99 -13.99 -0.45
CA GLY A 12 15.70 -13.41 0.71
C GLY A 12 14.82 -12.44 1.49
N PHE A 13 14.00 -11.65 0.83
CA PHE A 13 13.07 -10.71 1.45
C PHE A 13 11.94 -11.40 2.23
N LEU A 14 11.38 -12.48 1.68
CA LEU A 14 10.30 -13.25 2.31
C LEU A 14 10.80 -14.15 3.44
N THR A 15 12.02 -14.67 3.38
CA THR A 15 12.59 -15.51 4.44
C THR A 15 12.97 -14.75 5.70
N PHE A 16 13.12 -13.41 5.62
CA PHE A 16 13.41 -12.55 6.78
C PHE A 16 12.18 -12.13 7.59
N CYS A 17 10.95 -12.45 7.14
CA CYS A 17 9.73 -11.87 7.65
C CYS A 17 8.74 -12.77 8.41
N PRO A 18 8.94 -14.10 8.59
CA PRO A 18 7.91 -14.95 9.22
C PRO A 18 7.50 -14.43 10.60
N ASP A 19 8.46 -14.02 11.43
CA ASP A 19 8.21 -13.61 12.82
C ASP A 19 7.45 -12.28 12.95
N ILE A 20 7.66 -11.33 12.02
CA ILE A 20 6.89 -10.07 12.03
C ILE A 20 5.45 -10.35 11.66
N ILE A 21 5.28 -11.18 10.64
CA ILE A 21 4.00 -11.59 10.10
C ILE A 21 3.21 -12.34 11.16
N ILE A 22 3.86 -13.33 11.82
CA ILE A 22 3.28 -14.09 12.92
C ILE A 22 2.91 -13.18 14.09
N LYS A 23 3.74 -12.21 14.43
CA LYS A 23 3.46 -11.25 15.49
C LYS A 23 2.23 -10.36 15.17
N TYR A 24 2.07 -9.93 13.92
CA TYR A 24 0.87 -9.17 13.48
C TYR A 24 -0.40 -10.02 13.51
N VAL A 25 -0.28 -11.34 13.32
CA VAL A 25 -1.42 -12.28 13.25
C VAL A 25 -1.68 -12.95 14.61
N SER A 26 -0.66 -13.16 15.46
CA SER A 26 -0.75 -14.02 16.66
C SER A 26 -0.92 -13.29 17.99
N GLU A 27 -0.77 -11.96 18.07
CA GLU A 27 -0.88 -11.22 19.34
C GLU A 27 -2.32 -10.92 19.79
N GLU A 28 -3.36 -11.27 18.99
CA GLU A 28 -4.74 -11.14 19.45
C GLU A 28 -5.59 -12.37 19.09
N GLU A 29 -6.07 -13.06 20.11
CA GLU A 29 -7.18 -14.00 20.01
C GLU A 29 -8.42 -13.23 19.50
N GLY A 30 -8.88 -13.53 18.28
CA GLY A 30 -10.24 -13.33 17.86
C GLY A 30 -10.59 -12.12 16.99
N TRP A 31 -9.67 -11.57 16.17
CA TRP A 31 -10.05 -10.53 15.20
C TRP A 31 -9.29 -10.68 13.88
N ASP A 32 -10.05 -10.99 12.86
CA ASP A 32 -9.61 -11.30 11.51
C ASP A 32 -9.54 -10.02 10.65
N ASN A 33 -8.37 -9.67 10.11
CA ASN A 33 -8.17 -8.34 9.54
C ASN A 33 -7.24 -8.30 8.32
N MET A 34 -7.66 -7.69 7.23
CA MET A 34 -6.79 -7.23 6.14
C MET A 34 -6.34 -5.78 6.35
N PRO A 35 -5.16 -5.42 5.79
CA PRO A 35 -4.58 -4.12 6.04
C PRO A 35 -5.10 -3.05 5.08
N SER A 36 -5.30 -1.86 5.62
CA SER A 36 -5.57 -0.64 4.89
C SER A 36 -4.30 0.25 4.86
N THR A 37 -4.44 1.51 4.53
CA THR A 37 -3.33 2.46 4.33
C THR A 37 -2.33 2.51 5.49
N TYR A 38 -2.81 2.49 6.74
CA TYR A 38 -1.95 2.57 7.93
C TYR A 38 -1.17 1.28 8.15
N ALA A 39 -1.83 0.14 8.08
CA ALA A 39 -1.21 -1.17 8.31
C ALA A 39 -0.09 -1.44 7.29
N HIS A 40 -0.31 -1.19 6.01
CA HIS A 40 0.72 -1.29 4.98
C HIS A 40 1.94 -0.43 5.27
N TYR A 41 1.71 0.82 5.67
CA TYR A 41 2.81 1.72 6.01
C TYR A 41 3.62 1.22 7.21
N ILE A 42 2.97 0.87 8.31
CA ILE A 42 3.64 0.41 9.54
C ILE A 42 4.39 -0.90 9.28
N PHE A 43 3.75 -1.87 8.60
CA PHE A 43 4.41 -3.12 8.21
C PHE A 43 5.67 -2.87 7.39
N GLY A 44 5.58 -2.03 6.35
CA GLY A 44 6.75 -1.69 5.55
C GLY A 44 7.87 -1.01 6.33
N GLN A 45 7.55 -0.12 7.29
CA GLN A 45 8.56 0.51 8.14
C GLN A 45 9.23 -0.51 9.10
N GLN A 46 8.49 -1.49 9.59
CA GLN A 46 9.06 -2.57 10.41
C GLN A 46 9.98 -3.46 9.58
N ILE A 47 9.57 -3.84 8.36
CA ILE A 47 10.44 -4.57 7.41
C ILE A 47 11.72 -3.78 7.15
N ARG A 48 11.59 -2.50 6.78
CA ARG A 48 12.73 -1.60 6.58
C ARG A 48 13.66 -1.58 7.80
N GLY A 49 13.12 -1.54 9.01
CA GLY A 49 13.89 -1.53 10.26
C GLY A 49 14.74 -2.78 10.48
N ARG A 50 14.33 -3.92 9.92
CA ARG A 50 15.03 -5.22 10.05
C ARG A 50 15.98 -5.55 8.88
N LEU A 51 15.82 -4.86 7.76
CA LEU A 51 16.70 -5.05 6.60
C LEU A 51 18.09 -4.50 6.86
N SER A 52 19.07 -5.14 6.26
CA SER A 52 20.47 -4.75 6.21
C SER A 52 21.00 -4.88 4.77
N GLY A 53 22.25 -4.50 4.55
CA GLY A 53 22.88 -4.73 3.24
C GLY A 53 22.40 -3.81 2.13
N TYR A 54 22.30 -4.35 0.92
CA TYR A 54 21.99 -3.60 -0.29
C TYR A 54 20.54 -3.12 -0.33
N GLU A 55 19.60 -3.96 0.05
CA GLU A 55 18.16 -3.68 0.06
C GLU A 55 17.86 -2.46 0.94
N ARG A 56 18.42 -2.45 2.16
CA ARG A 56 18.29 -1.33 3.08
C ARG A 56 18.88 -0.04 2.50
N LYS A 57 20.03 -0.10 1.87
CA LYS A 57 20.66 1.06 1.23
C LYS A 57 19.81 1.63 0.09
N VAL A 58 19.21 0.78 -0.73
CA VAL A 58 18.34 1.20 -1.83
C VAL A 58 17.09 1.88 -1.27
N ILE A 59 16.44 1.31 -0.26
CA ILE A 59 15.24 1.88 0.37
C ILE A 59 15.57 3.23 1.02
N ASP A 60 16.68 3.32 1.75
CA ASP A 60 17.08 4.57 2.43
C ASP A 60 17.47 5.68 1.44
N LYS A 61 17.97 5.31 0.26
CA LYS A 61 18.31 6.26 -0.81
C LYS A 61 17.06 6.80 -1.55
N TYR A 62 16.00 5.98 -1.66
CA TYR A 62 14.77 6.33 -2.38
C TYR A 62 13.51 6.06 -1.53
N PRO A 63 13.41 6.63 -0.33
CA PRO A 63 12.35 6.31 0.62
C PRO A 63 10.96 6.70 0.12
N GLU A 64 10.83 7.74 -0.72
CA GLU A 64 9.54 8.14 -1.30
C GLU A 64 8.95 7.03 -2.19
N LEU A 65 9.77 6.41 -3.03
CA LEU A 65 9.35 5.34 -3.92
C LEU A 65 8.98 4.08 -3.15
N PHE A 66 9.79 3.70 -2.16
CA PHE A 66 9.46 2.61 -1.26
C PHE A 66 8.12 2.84 -0.54
N ASN A 67 7.95 4.01 0.07
CA ASN A 67 6.74 4.35 0.80
C ASN A 67 5.48 4.37 -0.09
N ILE A 68 5.57 4.86 -1.33
CA ILE A 68 4.46 4.77 -2.29
C ILE A 68 4.20 3.32 -2.67
N GLY A 69 5.26 2.53 -2.86
CA GLY A 69 5.18 1.11 -3.19
C GLY A 69 4.44 0.28 -2.14
N LEU A 70 4.49 0.69 -0.84
CA LEU A 70 3.73 0.04 0.24
C LEU A 70 2.21 0.04 0.02
N HIS A 71 1.72 0.90 -0.87
CA HIS A 71 0.30 0.93 -1.25
C HIS A 71 0.04 0.21 -2.58
N GLY A 72 1.05 -0.35 -3.21
CA GLY A 72 0.93 -1.18 -4.40
C GLY A 72 0.00 -0.59 -5.46
N PRO A 73 -0.93 -1.41 -6.01
CA PRO A 73 -1.91 -0.96 -6.99
C PRO A 73 -3.07 -0.13 -6.39
N ASP A 74 -3.23 -0.05 -5.07
CA ASP A 74 -4.32 0.69 -4.40
C ASP A 74 -4.32 2.17 -4.74
N ILE A 75 -3.14 2.74 -5.01
CA ILE A 75 -3.01 4.12 -5.46
C ILE A 75 -3.90 4.41 -6.69
N LEU A 76 -4.16 3.41 -7.53
CA LEU A 76 -4.94 3.56 -8.77
C LEU A 76 -6.42 3.81 -8.50
N PHE A 77 -6.97 3.38 -7.36
CA PHE A 77 -8.36 3.61 -6.98
C PHE A 77 -8.65 5.09 -6.68
N TYR A 78 -7.63 5.86 -6.33
CA TYR A 78 -7.76 7.30 -6.08
C TYR A 78 -7.76 8.17 -7.35
N TYR A 79 -7.64 7.56 -8.53
CA TYR A 79 -7.77 8.28 -9.80
C TYR A 79 -9.26 8.41 -10.17
N ARG A 80 -9.84 9.63 -9.99
CA ARG A 80 -11.26 9.89 -10.27
C ARG A 80 -12.19 8.81 -9.68
N PRO A 81 -12.20 8.63 -8.35
CA PRO A 81 -12.82 7.48 -7.69
C PRO A 81 -14.35 7.41 -7.84
N LEU A 82 -15.02 8.52 -8.18
CA LEU A 82 -16.48 8.59 -8.33
C LEU A 82 -17.01 7.98 -9.63
N GLY A 83 -16.15 7.40 -10.46
CA GLY A 83 -16.57 6.80 -11.74
C GLY A 83 -15.61 5.74 -12.25
N LYS A 84 -16.16 4.79 -13.01
CA LYS A 84 -15.34 3.76 -13.68
C LYS A 84 -14.46 4.40 -14.75
N ASN A 85 -13.19 4.09 -14.74
CA ASN A 85 -12.19 4.54 -15.72
C ASN A 85 -11.08 3.50 -15.86
N LYS A 86 -10.26 3.62 -16.92
CA LYS A 86 -9.20 2.66 -17.23
C LYS A 86 -8.17 2.48 -16.11
N VAL A 87 -7.94 3.51 -15.26
CA VAL A 87 -6.91 3.47 -14.22
C VAL A 87 -7.42 2.66 -13.02
N ASN A 88 -8.62 2.96 -12.51
CA ASN A 88 -9.17 2.18 -11.40
C ASN A 88 -9.55 0.76 -11.79
N GLN A 89 -9.98 0.54 -13.05
CA GLN A 89 -10.18 -0.82 -13.59
C GLN A 89 -8.87 -1.62 -13.68
N LEU A 90 -7.73 -0.95 -13.95
CA LEU A 90 -6.43 -1.60 -13.90
C LEU A 90 -6.09 -2.03 -12.46
N GLY A 91 -6.35 -1.17 -11.47
CA GLY A 91 -6.21 -1.52 -10.05
C GLY A 91 -7.01 -2.78 -9.69
N SER A 92 -8.32 -2.78 -9.99
CA SER A 92 -9.20 -3.94 -9.74
C SER A 92 -8.70 -5.21 -10.45
N ARG A 93 -8.23 -5.09 -11.69
CA ARG A 93 -7.68 -6.25 -12.41
C ARG A 93 -6.45 -6.84 -11.73
N ILE A 94 -5.52 -5.99 -11.27
CA ILE A 94 -4.29 -6.45 -10.60
C ILE A 94 -4.64 -7.17 -9.29
N HIS A 95 -5.60 -6.69 -8.52
CA HIS A 95 -6.06 -7.34 -7.28
C HIS A 95 -6.75 -8.69 -7.54
N ASN A 96 -7.42 -8.85 -8.69
CA ASN A 96 -8.07 -10.11 -9.07
C ASN A 96 -7.13 -11.10 -9.78
N GLU A 97 -5.88 -10.71 -10.05
CA GLU A 97 -4.88 -11.56 -10.68
C GLU A 97 -3.82 -12.00 -9.67
N SER A 98 -3.17 -13.14 -9.94
CA SER A 98 -2.03 -13.58 -9.14
C SER A 98 -0.93 -12.51 -9.10
N GLY A 99 -0.42 -12.17 -7.91
CA GLY A 99 0.72 -11.28 -7.71
C GLY A 99 1.95 -11.67 -8.54
N ALA A 100 2.12 -12.97 -8.84
CA ALA A 100 3.19 -13.44 -9.71
C ALA A 100 3.20 -12.77 -11.08
N LYS A 101 2.02 -12.48 -11.68
CA LYS A 101 1.93 -11.76 -12.96
C LYS A 101 2.48 -10.35 -12.87
N PHE A 102 2.18 -9.65 -11.78
CA PHE A 102 2.74 -8.33 -11.53
C PHE A 102 4.27 -8.38 -11.42
N PHE A 103 4.83 -9.32 -10.64
CA PHE A 103 6.28 -9.41 -10.44
C PHE A 103 7.05 -9.88 -11.67
N VAL A 104 6.47 -10.72 -12.52
CA VAL A 104 7.06 -11.04 -13.84
C VAL A 104 7.15 -9.79 -14.72
N HIS A 105 6.14 -8.91 -14.70
CA HIS A 105 6.20 -7.65 -15.42
C HIS A 105 7.19 -6.66 -14.77
N ALA A 106 7.19 -6.56 -13.45
CA ALA A 106 8.12 -5.71 -12.72
C ALA A 106 9.58 -6.10 -12.96
N ALA A 107 9.89 -7.40 -13.02
CA ALA A 107 11.23 -7.88 -13.36
C ALA A 107 11.69 -7.40 -14.75
N LYS A 108 10.80 -7.41 -15.73
CA LYS A 108 11.11 -6.88 -17.07
C LYS A 108 11.37 -5.37 -17.02
N ALA A 109 10.55 -4.60 -16.30
CA ALA A 109 10.73 -3.17 -16.13
C ALA A 109 12.07 -2.83 -15.47
N LEU A 110 12.50 -3.59 -14.45
CA LEU A 110 13.79 -3.43 -13.79
C LEU A 110 14.99 -3.59 -14.75
N HIS A 111 14.90 -4.46 -15.74
CA HIS A 111 16.00 -4.72 -16.69
C HIS A 111 16.04 -3.75 -17.88
N THR A 112 14.96 -3.02 -18.14
CA THR A 112 14.84 -2.16 -19.34
C THR A 112 15.11 -0.69 -19.08
N HIS A 113 15.25 -0.27 -17.81
CA HIS A 113 15.40 1.14 -17.43
C HIS A 113 16.72 1.46 -16.75
N ASP A 114 17.33 2.62 -17.08
CA ASP A 114 18.62 3.08 -16.55
C ASP A 114 18.56 3.42 -15.05
N GLN A 115 17.36 3.62 -14.48
CA GLN A 115 17.17 4.01 -13.08
C GLN A 115 16.84 2.80 -12.18
N TYR A 116 17.61 1.72 -12.32
CA TYR A 116 17.39 0.43 -11.66
C TYR A 116 17.08 0.53 -10.16
N GLU A 117 17.90 1.25 -9.39
CA GLU A 117 17.69 1.35 -7.93
C GLU A 117 16.38 2.07 -7.55
N LYS A 118 15.94 3.07 -8.34
CA LYS A 118 14.65 3.73 -8.11
C LYS A 118 13.48 2.78 -8.34
N HIS A 119 13.53 2.05 -9.46
CA HIS A 119 12.53 1.03 -9.75
C HIS A 119 12.54 -0.07 -8.67
N LEU A 120 13.72 -0.50 -8.23
CA LEU A 120 13.88 -1.52 -7.20
C LEU A 120 13.31 -1.06 -5.84
N ALA A 121 13.54 0.19 -5.44
CA ALA A 121 12.95 0.75 -4.21
C ALA A 121 11.42 0.68 -4.23
N TYR A 122 10.79 1.03 -5.37
CA TYR A 122 9.35 0.92 -5.54
C TYR A 122 8.88 -0.53 -5.45
N VAL A 123 9.58 -1.46 -6.14
CA VAL A 123 9.24 -2.90 -6.13
C VAL A 123 9.35 -3.49 -4.73
N TYR A 124 10.33 -3.10 -3.92
CA TYR A 124 10.41 -3.54 -2.52
C TYR A 124 9.19 -3.11 -1.69
N GLY A 125 8.68 -1.89 -1.91
CA GLY A 125 7.43 -1.46 -1.29
C GLY A 125 6.23 -2.29 -1.75
N VAL A 126 6.10 -2.50 -3.07
CA VAL A 126 5.01 -3.33 -3.64
C VAL A 126 5.10 -4.78 -3.15
N LEU A 127 6.30 -5.31 -2.94
CA LEU A 127 6.48 -6.65 -2.38
C LEU A 127 5.94 -6.73 -0.94
N CYS A 128 6.18 -5.69 -0.12
CA CYS A 128 5.59 -5.61 1.22
C CYS A 128 4.05 -5.56 1.14
N HIS A 129 3.49 -4.78 0.21
CA HIS A 129 2.05 -4.69 0.01
C HIS A 129 1.44 -6.07 -0.27
N PHE A 130 1.87 -6.74 -1.33
CA PHE A 130 1.34 -8.06 -1.67
C PHE A 130 1.58 -9.12 -0.60
N ALA A 131 2.70 -9.06 0.13
CA ALA A 131 2.98 -10.01 1.21
C ALA A 131 2.00 -9.84 2.37
N LEU A 132 1.64 -8.60 2.72
CA LEU A 132 0.68 -8.34 3.78
C LEU A 132 -0.73 -8.74 3.35
N ASP A 133 -1.14 -8.39 2.13
CA ASP A 133 -2.44 -8.78 1.57
C ASP A 133 -2.62 -10.30 1.55
N GLU A 134 -1.64 -11.03 1.04
CA GLU A 134 -1.70 -12.51 0.96
C GLU A 134 -1.93 -13.16 2.33
N ILE A 135 -1.29 -12.61 3.37
CA ILE A 135 -1.38 -13.18 4.72
C ILE A 135 -2.72 -12.82 5.37
N CYS A 136 -3.16 -11.59 5.16
CA CYS A 136 -4.37 -11.09 5.81
C CYS A 136 -5.66 -11.48 5.07
N HIS A 137 -5.58 -11.84 3.78
CA HIS A 137 -6.76 -12.07 2.92
C HIS A 137 -7.76 -13.09 3.50
N GLY A 138 -7.27 -14.23 3.99
CA GLY A 138 -8.14 -15.25 4.57
C GLY A 138 -8.92 -14.76 5.79
N TYR A 139 -8.28 -13.95 6.61
CA TYR A 139 -8.89 -13.39 7.82
C TYR A 139 -10.01 -12.39 7.51
N VAL A 140 -9.81 -11.51 6.51
CA VAL A 140 -10.87 -10.54 6.16
C VAL A 140 -12.06 -11.22 5.51
N GLU A 141 -11.85 -12.17 4.63
CA GLU A 141 -12.97 -12.92 4.07
C GLU A 141 -13.80 -13.59 5.16
N GLN A 142 -13.16 -14.12 6.19
CA GLN A 142 -13.83 -14.70 7.34
C GLN A 142 -14.60 -13.62 8.11
N ALA A 143 -13.98 -12.50 8.48
CA ALA A 143 -14.61 -11.40 9.21
C ALA A 143 -15.80 -10.79 8.43
N VAL A 144 -15.69 -10.65 7.11
CA VAL A 144 -16.80 -10.23 6.24
C VAL A 144 -17.97 -11.22 6.33
N LYS A 145 -17.70 -12.53 6.30
CA LYS A 145 -18.74 -13.58 6.43
C LYS A 145 -19.41 -13.57 7.80
N GLU A 146 -18.63 -13.37 8.86
CA GLU A 146 -19.12 -13.41 10.25
C GLU A 146 -19.89 -12.13 10.64
N THR A 147 -19.44 -10.98 10.20
CA THR A 147 -20.01 -9.69 10.60
C THR A 147 -21.02 -9.12 9.62
N GLY A 148 -21.00 -9.56 8.36
CA GLY A 148 -21.79 -8.97 7.27
C GLY A 148 -21.34 -7.56 6.87
N LEU A 149 -20.21 -7.08 7.41
CA LEU A 149 -19.65 -5.78 7.06
C LEU A 149 -19.02 -5.79 5.66
N ALA A 150 -19.01 -4.62 5.03
CA ALA A 150 -18.27 -4.46 3.78
C ALA A 150 -16.76 -4.64 4.00
N HIS A 151 -16.06 -5.26 3.07
CA HIS A 151 -14.62 -5.52 3.10
C HIS A 151 -13.80 -4.29 3.54
N ILE A 152 -14.02 -3.14 2.92
CA ILE A 152 -13.35 -1.88 3.25
C ILE A 152 -13.63 -1.40 4.69
N ALA A 153 -14.77 -1.76 5.28
CA ALA A 153 -15.08 -1.40 6.65
C ALA A 153 -14.28 -2.24 7.65
N VAL A 154 -14.07 -3.52 7.34
CA VAL A 154 -13.22 -4.43 8.13
C VAL A 154 -11.77 -3.94 8.11
N GLU A 155 -11.25 -3.58 6.94
CA GLU A 155 -9.91 -3.03 6.78
C GLU A 155 -9.72 -1.70 7.57
N GLY A 156 -10.72 -0.82 7.49
CA GLY A 156 -10.70 0.45 8.21
C GLY A 156 -10.69 0.26 9.74
N GLU A 157 -11.38 -0.77 10.23
CA GLU A 157 -11.39 -1.10 11.66
C GLU A 157 -10.04 -1.66 12.13
N LEU A 158 -9.34 -2.43 11.29
CA LEU A 158 -7.97 -2.85 11.56
C LEU A 158 -7.04 -1.65 11.70
N ASP A 159 -7.02 -0.76 10.71
CA ASP A 159 -6.20 0.45 10.78
C ASP A 159 -6.48 1.24 12.06
N ARG A 160 -7.77 1.37 12.43
CA ARG A 160 -8.19 2.04 13.66
C ARG A 160 -7.60 1.37 14.91
N LYS A 161 -7.65 0.05 15.01
CA LYS A 161 -7.08 -0.70 16.13
C LYS A 161 -5.57 -0.55 16.21
N LEU A 162 -4.87 -0.76 15.10
CA LEU A 162 -3.41 -0.61 15.03
C LEU A 162 -2.97 0.80 15.43
N MET A 163 -3.70 1.84 15.04
CA MET A 163 -3.42 3.21 15.48
C MET A 163 -3.54 3.35 16.98
N ILE A 164 -4.61 2.82 17.59
CA ILE A 164 -4.82 2.87 19.04
C ILE A 164 -3.70 2.13 19.76
N MET A 165 -3.33 0.93 19.30
CA MET A 165 -2.23 0.15 19.89
C MET A 165 -0.89 0.89 19.81
N ASN A 166 -0.68 1.66 18.76
CA ASN A 166 0.51 2.50 18.59
C ASN A 166 0.41 3.87 19.30
N GLY A 167 -0.63 4.10 20.11
CA GLY A 167 -0.86 5.36 20.83
C GLY A 167 -1.27 6.53 19.94
N GLU A 168 -1.72 6.26 18.71
CA GLU A 168 -2.14 7.28 17.75
C GLU A 168 -3.66 7.48 17.77
N ASN A 169 -4.11 8.68 17.41
CA ASN A 169 -5.54 8.98 17.37
C ASN A 169 -6.09 8.77 15.95
N PRO A 170 -6.96 7.75 15.72
CA PRO A 170 -7.47 7.40 14.40
C PRO A 170 -8.26 8.51 13.70
N VAL A 171 -8.85 9.43 14.48
CA VAL A 171 -9.67 10.52 13.93
C VAL A 171 -8.84 11.69 13.42
N SER A 172 -7.61 11.84 13.90
CA SER A 172 -6.75 12.98 13.59
C SER A 172 -5.45 12.62 12.86
N ARG A 173 -5.07 11.35 12.87
CA ARG A 173 -3.85 10.87 12.22
C ARG A 173 -3.99 10.91 10.71
N ARG A 174 -3.09 11.61 10.04
CA ARG A 174 -2.97 11.59 8.57
C ARG A 174 -2.27 10.33 8.11
N LEU A 175 -2.94 9.58 7.23
CA LEU A 175 -2.47 8.28 6.74
C LEU A 175 -1.49 8.41 5.57
N THR A 176 -1.52 9.53 4.84
CA THR A 176 -0.76 9.74 3.61
C THR A 176 0.41 10.72 3.76
N GLY A 177 0.86 10.99 5.00
CA GLY A 177 1.94 11.94 5.25
C GLY A 177 3.28 11.55 4.59
N HIS A 178 3.46 10.28 4.29
CA HIS A 178 4.64 9.72 3.62
C HIS A 178 4.52 9.65 2.09
N ILE A 179 3.37 9.99 1.51
CA ILE A 179 3.13 9.98 0.05
C ILE A 179 3.53 11.31 -0.57
N VAL A 180 4.50 11.27 -1.48
CA VAL A 180 5.00 12.44 -2.22
C VAL A 180 4.57 12.35 -3.68
N PRO A 181 3.48 13.03 -4.10
CA PRO A 181 2.93 12.96 -5.45
C PRO A 181 3.71 13.81 -6.45
N SER A 182 4.98 13.49 -6.65
CA SER A 182 5.87 14.17 -7.60
C SER A 182 5.80 13.55 -9.01
N MET A 183 6.12 14.35 -10.04
CA MET A 183 6.24 13.82 -11.40
C MET A 183 7.44 12.86 -11.51
N LYS A 184 8.51 13.09 -10.74
CA LYS A 184 9.69 12.22 -10.69
C LYS A 184 9.33 10.81 -10.23
N ASN A 185 8.55 10.69 -9.17
CA ASN A 185 8.06 9.40 -8.67
C ASN A 185 7.09 8.76 -9.67
N ALA A 186 6.17 9.54 -10.22
CA ALA A 186 5.17 9.04 -11.15
C ALA A 186 5.77 8.49 -12.46
N ILE A 187 6.90 9.01 -12.93
CA ILE A 187 7.64 8.49 -14.10
C ILE A 187 8.18 7.09 -13.81
N ILE A 188 8.71 6.83 -12.63
CA ILE A 188 9.20 5.52 -12.22
C ILE A 188 8.03 4.54 -12.08
N ILE A 189 6.98 4.96 -11.37
CA ILE A 189 5.85 4.11 -11.01
C ILE A 189 5.05 3.65 -12.24
N LYS A 190 4.87 4.52 -13.26
CA LYS A 190 4.11 4.17 -14.47
C LYS A 190 4.66 2.95 -15.21
N ASP A 191 5.97 2.68 -15.09
CA ASP A 191 6.62 1.59 -15.81
C ASP A 191 6.16 0.21 -15.34
N PHE A 192 5.52 0.14 -14.16
CA PHE A 192 4.91 -1.07 -13.60
C PHE A 192 3.43 -1.27 -13.99
N TYR A 193 2.80 -0.24 -14.56
CA TYR A 193 1.37 -0.22 -14.85
C TYR A 193 1.08 0.02 -16.33
N ARG A 194 0.81 -1.05 -17.08
CA ARG A 194 0.58 -0.96 -18.52
C ARG A 194 -0.67 -0.14 -18.86
N GLY A 195 -0.55 0.72 -19.87
CA GLY A 195 -1.66 1.48 -20.42
C GLY A 195 -2.04 2.75 -19.64
N ILE A 196 -1.23 3.14 -18.65
CA ILE A 196 -1.38 4.41 -17.94
C ILE A 196 -0.14 5.29 -18.07
N THR A 197 -0.32 6.59 -17.92
CA THR A 197 0.72 7.61 -18.05
C THR A 197 1.22 8.09 -16.69
N ALA A 198 2.41 8.70 -16.66
CA ALA A 198 2.92 9.35 -15.43
C ALA A 198 1.99 10.46 -14.90
N LYS A 199 1.27 11.16 -15.79
CA LYS A 199 0.28 12.18 -15.40
C LYS A 199 -0.91 11.53 -14.66
N GLU A 200 -1.35 10.35 -15.10
CA GLU A 200 -2.43 9.60 -14.44
C GLU A 200 -1.97 9.06 -13.08
N VAL A 201 -0.77 8.50 -12.98
CA VAL A 201 -0.18 8.08 -11.70
C VAL A 201 -0.07 9.26 -10.74
N LYS A 202 0.51 10.38 -11.18
CA LYS A 202 0.60 11.58 -10.33
C LYS A 202 -0.77 12.06 -9.86
N LYS A 203 -1.79 12.02 -10.73
CA LYS A 203 -3.15 12.40 -10.36
C LYS A 203 -3.76 11.42 -9.35
N ALA A 204 -3.49 10.14 -9.47
CA ALA A 204 -3.90 9.13 -8.49
C ALA A 204 -3.27 9.40 -7.11
N LEU A 205 -1.96 9.63 -7.04
CA LEU A 205 -1.25 9.99 -5.80
C LEU A 205 -1.78 11.28 -5.17
N ASN A 206 -2.04 12.32 -5.98
CA ASN A 206 -2.68 13.54 -5.49
C ASN A 206 -4.10 13.27 -4.96
N GLY A 207 -4.86 12.40 -5.62
CA GLY A 207 -6.17 11.94 -5.16
C GLY A 207 -6.08 11.29 -3.78
N MET A 208 -5.16 10.34 -3.60
CA MET A 208 -4.93 9.67 -2.33
C MET A 208 -4.67 10.68 -1.18
N VAL A 209 -3.75 11.61 -1.38
CA VAL A 209 -3.44 12.67 -0.39
C VAL A 209 -4.64 13.61 -0.16
N PHE A 210 -5.39 13.94 -1.21
CA PHE A 210 -6.55 14.82 -1.13
C PHE A 210 -7.70 14.19 -0.33
N TYR A 211 -8.07 12.93 -0.63
CA TYR A 211 -9.14 12.25 0.08
C TYR A 211 -8.79 11.98 1.54
N ASP A 212 -7.55 11.60 1.85
CA ASP A 212 -7.08 11.50 3.23
C ASP A 212 -7.27 12.84 3.98
N ARG A 213 -6.88 13.96 3.36
CA ARG A 213 -7.06 15.28 3.96
C ARG A 213 -8.52 15.63 4.22
N ILE A 214 -9.43 15.21 3.36
CA ILE A 214 -10.86 15.45 3.56
C ILE A 214 -11.40 14.56 4.69
N LEU A 215 -11.09 13.27 4.68
CA LEU A 215 -11.65 12.29 5.59
C LEU A 215 -11.07 12.39 7.01
N VAL A 216 -9.81 12.78 7.16
CA VAL A 216 -9.21 13.02 8.48
C VAL A 216 -9.82 14.27 9.13
N CYS A 217 -10.50 14.08 10.25
CA CYS A 217 -11.34 15.08 10.91
C CYS A 217 -10.94 15.35 12.37
N PRO A 218 -9.83 16.10 12.61
CA PRO A 218 -9.38 16.40 13.96
C PRO A 218 -10.36 17.27 14.77
N SER A 219 -11.13 18.13 14.10
CA SER A 219 -12.09 19.02 14.76
C SER A 219 -13.51 18.45 14.75
N LYS A 220 -14.27 18.68 15.83
CA LYS A 220 -15.69 18.30 15.93
C LYS A 220 -16.54 18.96 14.83
N ILE A 221 -16.27 20.22 14.50
CA ILE A 221 -17.00 20.98 13.47
C ILE A 221 -16.84 20.31 12.10
N LYS A 222 -15.61 19.96 11.74
CA LYS A 222 -15.34 19.26 10.46
C LYS A 222 -16.04 17.91 10.40
N ARG A 223 -16.07 17.13 11.50
CA ARG A 223 -16.79 15.85 11.57
C ARG A 223 -18.29 16.03 11.35
N MET A 224 -18.89 17.02 12.00
CA MET A 224 -20.31 17.32 11.85
C MET A 224 -20.64 17.74 10.41
N ALA A 225 -19.84 18.60 9.81
CA ALA A 225 -20.01 19.01 8.42
C ALA A 225 -19.88 17.83 7.44
N LEU A 226 -18.85 16.98 7.60
CA LEU A 226 -18.66 15.80 6.76
C LEU A 226 -19.82 14.80 6.93
N TYR A 227 -20.28 14.57 8.16
CA TYR A 227 -21.41 13.69 8.43
C TYR A 227 -22.70 14.20 7.79
N ALA A 228 -22.96 15.51 7.82
CA ALA A 228 -24.12 16.11 7.16
C ALA A 228 -24.06 15.90 5.64
N VAL A 229 -22.89 16.10 5.02
CA VAL A 229 -22.71 15.86 3.57
C VAL A 229 -22.93 14.39 3.20
N LEU A 230 -22.36 13.46 3.97
CA LEU A 230 -22.48 12.02 3.70
C LEU A 230 -23.89 11.45 3.95
N LYS A 231 -24.72 12.13 4.75
CA LYS A 231 -26.14 11.74 4.97
C LYS A 231 -27.05 12.15 3.81
N VAL A 232 -26.64 13.12 3.00
CA VAL A 232 -27.44 13.66 1.88
C VAL A 232 -27.01 13.04 0.54
N ALA A 233 -25.83 12.40 0.48
CA ALA A 233 -25.28 11.72 -0.69
C ALA A 233 -25.70 10.23 -0.74
#